data_688781efebbfb38e2a3caf9c18de0a67
#
_entry.id   688781efebbfb38e2a3caf9c18de0a67
#
_cell.length_a   1.000
_cell.length_b   1.000
_cell.length_c   1.000
_cell.angle_alpha   90.00
_cell.angle_beta   90.00
_cell.angle_gamma   90.00
#
_symmetry.space_group_name_H-M   'P 1'
#
loop_
_entity.id
_entity.type
_entity.pdbx_description
1 polymer ?
#
loop_
_entity_poly.entity_id
_entity_poly.type
_entity_poly.pdbx_seq_one_letter_code
_entity_poly.pdbx_strand_id
1 'polypeptide(L)'
;ETAGDALEATLAAHGSGAVERSRTTGRTVLNIDVGGGTTKLALCRGGEVVSLAAIDVGARLLALDDSGAIVRLEEAARLFARELNLDLRLGDAPTAGALAALAEHMADRVFATVDGPPFDAAVAALQRLDPPRAKWTPDVAIFSGGVAEFAYERAQGDFGDLGKPLGRALVARARQRGLAIEVPAAGIRATVIGASQYTVQVSGSTIFVEPAGTLPLNNLPVVAPSLDLDEGPIEDQVVARSIADALARAELADAERPVALSLRWSGMASYRRLDAFCAGDRKSTRLNSSH
;
A
#
# COMPACT_ATOMS: atom_id res chain seq x y z
N GLU A 1 -5.88 -11.10 5.94
CA GLU A 1 -6.32 -10.58 4.62
C GLU A 1 -5.21 -9.71 4.06
N THR A 2 -4.77 -9.99 2.84
CA THR A 2 -3.88 -9.09 2.12
C THR A 2 -4.65 -7.85 1.71
N ALA A 3 -4.07 -6.68 1.89
CA ALA A 3 -4.64 -5.44 1.42
C ALA A 3 -4.82 -5.52 -0.12
N GLY A 4 -5.95 -5.06 -0.64
CA GLY A 4 -6.14 -4.97 -2.09
C GLY A 4 -5.20 -3.92 -2.71
N ASP A 5 -4.92 -4.04 -4.01
CA ASP A 5 -3.97 -3.17 -4.74
C ASP A 5 -4.24 -1.67 -4.55
N ALA A 6 -5.52 -1.25 -4.45
CA ALA A 6 -5.89 0.15 -4.21
C ALA A 6 -5.46 0.64 -2.82
N LEU A 7 -5.65 -0.20 -1.78
CA LEU A 7 -5.23 0.14 -0.43
C LEU A 7 -3.69 0.16 -0.34
N GLU A 8 -3.00 -0.82 -0.93
CA GLU A 8 -1.53 -0.83 -0.98
C GLU A 8 -0.97 0.42 -1.66
N ALA A 9 -1.54 0.83 -2.80
CA ALA A 9 -1.14 2.05 -3.50
C ALA A 9 -1.33 3.31 -2.63
N THR A 10 -2.45 3.38 -1.91
CA THR A 10 -2.74 4.49 -1.00
C THR A 10 -1.76 4.51 0.18
N LEU A 11 -1.53 3.36 0.82
CA LEU A 11 -0.58 3.24 1.93
C LEU A 11 0.84 3.62 1.50
N ALA A 12 1.28 3.17 0.32
CA ALA A 12 2.58 3.53 -0.23
C ALA A 12 2.71 5.04 -0.47
N ALA A 13 1.66 5.71 -0.97
CA ALA A 13 1.65 7.15 -1.19
C ALA A 13 1.76 7.95 0.12
N HIS A 14 1.09 7.51 1.19
CA HIS A 14 1.23 8.11 2.52
C HIS A 14 2.62 7.85 3.10
N GLY A 15 3.07 6.59 3.11
CA GLY A 15 4.33 6.20 3.71
C GLY A 15 5.57 6.73 2.97
N SER A 16 5.50 6.97 1.67
CA SER A 16 6.57 7.63 0.91
C SER A 16 6.63 9.13 1.16
N GLY A 17 5.57 9.72 1.73
CA GLY A 17 5.42 11.16 1.90
C GLY A 17 4.89 11.88 0.65
N ALA A 18 4.45 11.18 -0.40
CA ALA A 18 3.94 11.79 -1.63
C ALA A 18 2.70 12.65 -1.37
N VAL A 19 1.78 12.17 -0.51
CA VAL A 19 0.58 12.90 -0.11
C VAL A 19 0.95 14.19 0.61
N GLU A 20 1.80 14.12 1.61
CA GLU A 20 2.27 15.29 2.38
C GLU A 20 3.04 16.27 1.50
N ARG A 21 3.86 15.76 0.58
CA ARG A 21 4.60 16.58 -0.38
C ARG A 21 3.66 17.34 -1.30
N SER A 22 2.58 16.71 -1.77
CA SER A 22 1.57 17.39 -2.60
C SER A 22 0.85 18.51 -1.82
N ARG A 23 0.60 18.31 -0.53
CA ARG A 23 -0.04 19.28 0.35
C ARG A 23 0.84 20.50 0.60
N THR A 24 2.11 20.26 0.94
CA THR A 24 3.03 21.34 1.38
C THR A 24 3.57 22.16 0.23
N THR A 25 3.67 21.59 -0.97
CA THR A 25 4.23 22.29 -2.14
C THR A 25 3.20 22.76 -3.16
N GLY A 26 1.94 22.30 -3.06
CA GLY A 26 0.91 22.52 -4.06
C GLY A 26 1.18 21.82 -5.40
N ARG A 27 2.24 20.99 -5.50
CA ARG A 27 2.61 20.26 -6.72
C ARG A 27 1.81 18.96 -6.82
N THR A 28 1.61 18.49 -8.04
CA THR A 28 1.05 17.15 -8.30
C THR A 28 2.18 16.13 -8.22
N VAL A 29 2.06 15.17 -7.30
CA VAL A 29 3.10 14.16 -7.01
C VAL A 29 2.61 12.79 -7.45
N LEU A 30 3.44 12.08 -8.22
CA LEU A 30 3.23 10.69 -8.59
C LEU A 30 4.08 9.79 -7.68
N ASN A 31 3.45 8.95 -6.88
CA ASN A 31 4.14 7.86 -6.21
C ASN A 31 4.15 6.62 -7.11
N ILE A 32 5.33 6.04 -7.31
CA ILE A 32 5.56 4.81 -8.08
C ILE A 32 6.13 3.78 -7.11
N ASP A 33 5.27 2.89 -6.61
CA ASP A 33 5.64 1.85 -5.66
C ASP A 33 5.89 0.53 -6.39
N VAL A 34 7.16 0.13 -6.49
CA VAL A 34 7.55 -1.04 -7.28
C VAL A 34 8.02 -2.16 -6.37
N GLY A 35 7.19 -3.21 -6.34
CA GLY A 35 7.46 -4.44 -5.60
C GLY A 35 8.08 -5.54 -6.46
N GLY A 36 7.98 -6.78 -5.96
CA GLY A 36 8.47 -7.96 -6.67
C GLY A 36 7.63 -8.34 -7.88
N GLY A 37 6.31 -8.30 -7.78
CA GLY A 37 5.38 -8.74 -8.84
C GLY A 37 4.61 -7.61 -9.49
N THR A 38 4.38 -6.52 -8.80
CA THR A 38 3.46 -5.46 -9.20
C THR A 38 4.02 -4.07 -8.94
N THR A 39 3.52 -3.10 -9.71
CA THR A 39 3.73 -1.67 -9.48
C THR A 39 2.40 -1.02 -9.13
N LYS A 40 2.37 -0.27 -8.04
CA LYS A 40 1.25 0.56 -7.63
C LYS A 40 1.56 2.02 -7.90
N LEU A 41 0.60 2.72 -8.47
CA LEU A 41 0.71 4.12 -8.84
C LEU A 41 -0.34 4.92 -8.09
N ALA A 42 0.07 6.03 -7.50
CA ALA A 42 -0.83 6.97 -6.85
C ALA A 42 -0.52 8.40 -7.28
N LEU A 43 -1.52 9.09 -7.82
CA LEU A 43 -1.44 10.51 -8.12
C LEU A 43 -1.95 11.31 -6.92
N CYS A 44 -1.11 12.16 -6.36
CA CYS A 44 -1.41 12.97 -5.17
C CYS A 44 -1.47 14.44 -5.53
N ARG A 45 -2.51 15.13 -5.04
CA ARG A 45 -2.70 16.57 -5.24
C ARG A 45 -3.37 17.18 -4.01
N GLY A 46 -2.85 18.31 -3.53
CA GLY A 46 -3.45 19.05 -2.41
C GLY A 46 -3.52 18.30 -1.09
N GLY A 47 -2.72 17.23 -0.91
CA GLY A 47 -2.74 16.39 0.28
C GLY A 47 -3.66 15.19 0.20
N GLU A 48 -4.19 14.88 -1.00
CA GLU A 48 -5.09 13.75 -1.23
C GLU A 48 -4.59 12.85 -2.36
N VAL A 49 -4.93 11.57 -2.29
CA VAL A 49 -4.76 10.63 -3.40
C VAL A 49 -5.95 10.80 -4.33
N VAL A 50 -5.73 11.38 -5.51
CA VAL A 50 -6.80 11.72 -6.45
C VAL A 50 -7.03 10.65 -7.53
N SER A 51 -6.06 9.77 -7.76
CA SER A 51 -6.22 8.64 -8.69
C SER A 51 -5.21 7.54 -8.38
N LEU A 52 -5.58 6.32 -8.68
CA LEU A 52 -4.80 5.11 -8.42
C LEU A 52 -4.71 4.27 -9.70
N ALA A 53 -3.62 3.51 -9.83
CA ALA A 53 -3.49 2.42 -10.77
C ALA A 53 -2.60 1.32 -10.19
N ALA A 54 -2.74 0.10 -10.69
CA ALA A 54 -1.85 -1.00 -10.37
C ALA A 54 -1.68 -1.88 -11.60
N ILE A 55 -0.46 -2.33 -11.84
CA ILE A 55 -0.11 -3.12 -13.01
C ILE A 55 0.84 -4.27 -12.67
N ASP A 56 0.82 -5.31 -13.48
CA ASP A 56 1.70 -6.49 -13.37
C ASP A 56 3.11 -6.19 -13.91
N VAL A 57 3.81 -5.27 -13.23
CA VAL A 57 5.22 -4.94 -13.46
C VAL A 57 5.94 -4.96 -12.12
N GLY A 58 6.98 -5.77 -11.99
CA GLY A 58 7.74 -5.89 -10.76
C GLY A 58 9.10 -6.56 -10.96
N ALA A 59 10.00 -6.39 -9.98
CA ALA A 59 11.38 -6.84 -10.08
C ALA A 59 11.54 -8.36 -10.20
N ARG A 60 10.67 -9.12 -9.52
CA ARG A 60 10.74 -10.59 -9.43
C ARG A 60 9.85 -11.33 -10.41
N LEU A 61 9.38 -10.67 -11.47
CA LEU A 61 8.75 -11.34 -12.60
C LEU A 61 9.77 -12.27 -13.30
N LEU A 62 11.05 -11.96 -13.20
CA LEU A 62 12.16 -12.82 -13.55
C LEU A 62 13.16 -12.83 -12.41
N ALA A 63 13.65 -14.02 -12.02
CA ALA A 63 14.73 -14.16 -11.05
C ALA A 63 15.78 -15.15 -11.55
N LEU A 64 17.02 -14.88 -11.19
CA LEU A 64 18.22 -15.64 -11.54
C LEU A 64 18.81 -16.27 -10.28
N ASP A 65 19.45 -17.41 -10.42
CA ASP A 65 20.30 -17.97 -9.39
C ASP A 65 21.73 -17.40 -9.44
N ASP A 66 22.59 -17.90 -8.56
CA ASP A 66 24.01 -17.46 -8.47
C ASP A 66 24.82 -17.78 -9.73
N SER A 67 24.36 -18.70 -10.57
CA SER A 67 24.97 -19.01 -11.88
C SER A 67 24.52 -18.09 -13.01
N GLY A 68 23.49 -17.25 -12.73
CA GLY A 68 22.84 -16.39 -13.71
C GLY A 68 21.74 -17.10 -14.52
N ALA A 69 21.34 -18.32 -14.14
CA ALA A 69 20.27 -19.04 -14.80
C ALA A 69 18.88 -18.59 -14.27
N ILE A 70 17.89 -18.51 -15.17
CA ILE A 70 16.52 -18.15 -14.83
C ILE A 70 15.90 -19.26 -13.98
N VAL A 71 15.58 -18.95 -12.72
CA VAL A 71 14.87 -19.85 -11.79
C VAL A 71 13.40 -19.46 -11.60
N ARG A 72 13.03 -18.25 -12.00
CA ARG A 72 11.66 -17.76 -11.99
C ARG A 72 11.37 -16.95 -13.24
N LEU A 73 10.25 -17.22 -13.88
CA LEU A 73 9.78 -16.50 -15.07
C LEU A 73 8.26 -16.49 -15.09
N GLU A 74 7.68 -15.39 -14.62
CA GLU A 74 6.24 -15.18 -14.52
C GLU A 74 5.62 -14.88 -15.89
N GLU A 75 4.29 -15.03 -16.00
CA GLU A 75 3.62 -14.86 -17.29
C GLU A 75 3.75 -13.44 -17.85
N ALA A 76 3.71 -12.40 -17.00
CA ALA A 76 3.95 -11.04 -17.46
C ALA A 76 5.36 -10.85 -18.04
N ALA A 77 6.40 -11.46 -17.43
CA ALA A 77 7.75 -11.41 -17.99
C ALA A 77 7.85 -12.17 -19.33
N ARG A 78 7.11 -13.30 -19.50
CA ARG A 78 7.02 -14.01 -20.76
C ARG A 78 6.36 -13.16 -21.84
N LEU A 79 5.31 -12.42 -21.48
CA LEU A 79 4.66 -11.47 -22.40
C LEU A 79 5.65 -10.42 -22.90
N PHE A 80 6.36 -9.75 -21.98
CA PHE A 80 7.36 -8.73 -22.31
C PHE A 80 8.50 -9.31 -23.17
N ALA A 81 8.98 -10.51 -22.84
CA ALA A 81 10.00 -11.18 -23.63
C ALA A 81 9.53 -11.46 -25.06
N ARG A 82 8.30 -11.95 -25.25
CA ARG A 82 7.70 -12.18 -26.59
C ARG A 82 7.59 -10.88 -27.39
N GLU A 83 7.17 -9.78 -26.75
CA GLU A 83 7.07 -8.46 -27.41
C GLU A 83 8.44 -7.94 -27.89
N LEU A 84 9.51 -8.32 -27.19
CA LEU A 84 10.90 -7.99 -27.53
C LEU A 84 11.57 -9.05 -28.42
N ASN A 85 10.85 -10.10 -28.86
CA ASN A 85 11.39 -11.26 -29.59
C ASN A 85 12.53 -11.96 -28.83
N LEU A 86 12.47 -11.99 -27.50
CA LEU A 86 13.38 -12.71 -26.63
C LEU A 86 12.76 -14.08 -26.29
N ASP A 87 13.43 -15.18 -26.65
CA ASP A 87 13.05 -16.54 -26.24
C ASP A 87 13.72 -16.85 -24.91
N LEU A 88 13.03 -16.54 -23.80
CA LEU A 88 13.50 -16.79 -22.45
C LEU A 88 12.78 -17.98 -21.83
N ARG A 89 13.54 -18.90 -21.24
CA ARG A 89 13.04 -20.13 -20.58
C ARG A 89 13.70 -20.31 -19.21
N LEU A 90 13.06 -21.10 -18.35
CA LEU A 90 13.70 -21.53 -17.10
C LEU A 90 14.99 -22.30 -17.44
N GLY A 91 16.06 -21.99 -16.74
CA GLY A 91 17.40 -22.53 -16.94
C GLY A 91 18.28 -21.76 -17.92
N ASP A 92 17.72 -20.84 -18.71
CA ASP A 92 18.54 -20.00 -19.61
C ASP A 92 19.34 -18.97 -18.80
N ALA A 93 20.50 -18.57 -19.35
CA ALA A 93 21.33 -17.50 -18.81
C ALA A 93 21.23 -16.26 -19.74
N PRO A 94 20.29 -15.32 -19.48
CA PRO A 94 20.10 -14.16 -20.32
C PRO A 94 21.28 -13.20 -20.24
N THR A 95 21.59 -12.52 -21.34
CA THR A 95 22.59 -11.47 -21.32
C THR A 95 22.14 -10.26 -20.52
N ALA A 96 23.09 -9.48 -19.98
CA ALA A 96 22.78 -8.22 -19.32
C ALA A 96 22.01 -7.24 -20.22
N GLY A 97 22.26 -7.28 -21.54
CA GLY A 97 21.52 -6.50 -22.54
C GLY A 97 20.06 -6.93 -22.66
N ALA A 98 19.76 -8.24 -22.63
CA ALA A 98 18.40 -8.76 -22.65
C ALA A 98 17.62 -8.36 -21.39
N LEU A 99 18.26 -8.44 -20.21
CA LEU A 99 17.66 -8.01 -18.95
C LEU A 99 17.40 -6.49 -18.92
N ALA A 100 18.33 -5.70 -19.48
CA ALA A 100 18.16 -4.25 -19.60
C ALA A 100 17.00 -3.90 -20.54
N ALA A 101 16.93 -4.53 -21.72
CA ALA A 101 15.84 -4.32 -22.68
C ALA A 101 14.48 -4.68 -22.07
N LEU A 102 14.40 -5.78 -21.33
CA LEU A 102 13.19 -6.19 -20.62
C LEU A 102 12.77 -5.14 -19.59
N ALA A 103 13.72 -4.65 -18.78
CA ALA A 103 13.46 -3.64 -17.75
C ALA A 103 13.05 -2.29 -18.36
N GLU A 104 13.64 -1.88 -19.47
CA GLU A 104 13.23 -0.66 -20.20
C GLU A 104 11.81 -0.80 -20.72
N HIS A 105 11.47 -1.93 -21.33
CA HIS A 105 10.12 -2.21 -21.80
C HIS A 105 9.09 -2.20 -20.66
N MET A 106 9.43 -2.79 -19.51
CA MET A 106 8.59 -2.75 -18.31
C MET A 106 8.39 -1.33 -17.82
N ALA A 107 9.42 -0.50 -17.81
CA ALA A 107 9.31 0.93 -17.45
C ALA A 107 8.40 1.68 -18.43
N ASP A 108 8.47 1.38 -19.72
CA ASP A 108 7.56 1.95 -20.72
C ASP A 108 6.10 1.61 -20.43
N ARG A 109 5.79 0.39 -19.98
CA ARG A 109 4.43 -0.04 -19.57
C ARG A 109 3.93 0.72 -18.34
N VAL A 110 4.81 0.96 -17.35
CA VAL A 110 4.48 1.80 -16.18
C VAL A 110 4.08 3.21 -16.64
N PHE A 111 4.88 3.83 -17.49
CA PHE A 111 4.60 5.19 -17.93
C PHE A 111 3.49 5.30 -18.97
N ALA A 112 3.21 4.25 -19.76
CA ALA A 112 2.02 4.18 -20.60
C ALA A 112 0.73 4.25 -19.76
N THR A 113 0.73 3.64 -18.55
CA THR A 113 -0.39 3.79 -17.63
C THR A 113 -0.54 5.24 -17.14
N VAL A 114 0.56 5.95 -16.86
CA VAL A 114 0.55 7.37 -16.47
C VAL A 114 0.09 8.27 -17.64
N ASP A 115 0.49 7.93 -18.87
CA ASP A 115 0.10 8.67 -20.08
C ASP A 115 -1.41 8.53 -20.39
N GLY A 116 -2.08 7.54 -19.81
CA GLY A 116 -3.53 7.36 -19.90
C GLY A 116 -4.00 6.82 -21.26
N PRO A 117 -5.33 6.75 -21.44
CA PRO A 117 -5.92 6.19 -22.65
C PRO A 117 -5.62 7.02 -23.91
N PRO A 118 -5.66 6.40 -25.11
CA PRO A 118 -6.04 5.00 -25.35
C PRO A 118 -4.94 4.02 -24.97
N PHE A 119 -5.32 2.91 -24.30
CA PHE A 119 -4.39 1.84 -24.01
C PHE A 119 -4.36 0.81 -25.14
N ASP A 120 -3.18 0.34 -25.51
CA ASP A 120 -3.07 -0.85 -26.34
C ASP A 120 -3.49 -2.12 -25.55
N ALA A 121 -3.74 -3.21 -26.25
CA ALA A 121 -4.20 -4.45 -25.61
C ALA A 121 -3.20 -5.00 -24.59
N ALA A 122 -1.89 -4.79 -24.81
CA ALA A 122 -0.85 -5.26 -23.91
C ALA A 122 -0.83 -4.46 -22.60
N VAL A 123 -0.94 -3.13 -22.66
CA VAL A 123 -1.07 -2.28 -21.46
C VAL A 123 -2.37 -2.57 -20.71
N ALA A 124 -3.48 -2.76 -21.46
CA ALA A 124 -4.77 -3.06 -20.85
C ALA A 124 -4.75 -4.41 -20.09
N ALA A 125 -4.08 -5.41 -20.63
CA ALA A 125 -3.97 -6.73 -20.01
C ALA A 125 -3.14 -6.74 -18.70
N LEU A 126 -2.28 -5.74 -18.48
CA LEU A 126 -1.46 -5.61 -17.27
C LEU A 126 -2.20 -4.94 -16.11
N GLN A 127 -3.34 -4.28 -16.38
CA GLN A 127 -4.04 -3.50 -15.36
C GLN A 127 -4.68 -4.40 -14.29
N ARG A 128 -4.44 -4.07 -13.03
CA ARG A 128 -4.99 -4.76 -11.85
C ARG A 128 -6.11 -3.97 -11.16
N LEU A 129 -6.19 -2.69 -11.45
CA LEU A 129 -7.26 -1.78 -11.07
C LEU A 129 -7.87 -1.19 -12.34
N ASP A 130 -9.04 -0.56 -12.21
CA ASP A 130 -9.59 0.25 -13.28
C ASP A 130 -8.54 1.26 -13.75
N PRO A 131 -8.18 1.27 -15.04
CA PRO A 131 -7.12 2.13 -15.51
C PRO A 131 -7.52 3.62 -15.43
N PRO A 132 -6.53 4.52 -15.38
CA PRO A 132 -6.80 5.95 -15.42
C PRO A 132 -7.69 6.35 -16.60
N ARG A 133 -8.70 7.18 -16.35
CA ARG A 133 -9.63 7.66 -17.39
C ARG A 133 -9.05 8.80 -18.25
N ALA A 134 -7.93 9.37 -17.82
CA ALA A 134 -7.25 10.48 -18.51
C ALA A 134 -5.74 10.43 -18.21
N LYS A 135 -4.98 11.10 -19.05
CA LYS A 135 -3.54 11.31 -18.82
C LYS A 135 -3.29 11.99 -17.47
N TRP A 136 -2.35 11.46 -16.70
CA TRP A 136 -1.85 12.14 -15.52
C TRP A 136 -0.73 13.11 -15.87
N THR A 137 -0.71 14.25 -15.19
CA THR A 137 0.30 15.31 -15.41
C THR A 137 0.99 15.63 -14.08
N PRO A 138 1.83 14.71 -13.56
CA PRO A 138 2.60 14.98 -12.37
C PRO A 138 3.74 15.98 -12.62
N ASP A 139 4.10 16.74 -11.59
CA ASP A 139 5.28 17.60 -11.55
C ASP A 139 6.49 16.87 -10.96
N VAL A 140 6.22 15.92 -10.07
CA VAL A 140 7.22 15.19 -9.27
C VAL A 140 6.93 13.70 -9.32
N ALA A 141 7.98 12.89 -9.41
CA ALA A 141 7.94 11.46 -9.18
C ALA A 141 8.67 11.10 -7.88
N ILE A 142 8.05 10.27 -7.06
CA ILE A 142 8.63 9.62 -5.88
C ILE A 142 8.55 8.13 -6.08
N PHE A 143 9.70 7.44 -5.96
CA PHE A 143 9.74 5.98 -6.03
C PHE A 143 9.70 5.38 -4.62
N SER A 144 8.95 4.30 -4.45
CA SER A 144 8.89 3.50 -3.22
C SER A 144 8.91 2.00 -3.52
N GLY A 145 8.89 1.16 -2.50
CA GLY A 145 9.06 -0.28 -2.65
C GLY A 145 10.52 -0.71 -2.83
N GLY A 146 10.74 -2.00 -3.05
CA GLY A 146 12.08 -2.58 -3.10
C GLY A 146 12.97 -2.03 -4.22
N VAL A 147 12.37 -1.71 -5.38
CA VAL A 147 13.09 -1.17 -6.54
C VAL A 147 13.56 0.27 -6.32
N ALA A 148 12.93 1.01 -5.40
CA ALA A 148 13.34 2.38 -5.08
C ALA A 148 14.78 2.45 -4.54
N GLU A 149 15.25 1.42 -3.86
CA GLU A 149 16.63 1.37 -3.37
C GLU A 149 17.66 1.42 -4.52
N PHE A 150 17.32 0.82 -5.67
CA PHE A 150 18.12 0.92 -6.89
C PHE A 150 17.88 2.23 -7.64
N ALA A 151 16.65 2.75 -7.65
CA ALA A 151 16.31 4.01 -8.30
C ALA A 151 17.08 5.19 -7.67
N TYR A 152 17.33 5.13 -6.35
CA TYR A 152 18.07 6.12 -5.60
C TYR A 152 19.55 5.75 -5.34
N GLU A 153 20.05 4.70 -5.98
CA GLU A 153 21.44 4.21 -5.85
C GLU A 153 21.86 3.89 -4.40
N ARG A 154 20.89 3.48 -3.57
CA ARG A 154 21.13 3.12 -2.16
C ARG A 154 21.53 1.66 -1.99
N ALA A 155 21.02 0.75 -2.86
CA ALA A 155 21.37 -0.65 -2.86
C ALA A 155 22.71 -0.87 -3.59
N GLN A 156 23.65 -1.57 -2.94
CA GLN A 156 24.96 -1.89 -3.50
C GLN A 156 25.03 -3.31 -4.09
N GLY A 157 24.04 -4.16 -3.84
CA GLY A 157 23.99 -5.55 -4.27
C GLY A 157 23.24 -5.79 -5.58
N ASP A 158 23.36 -7.02 -6.07
CA ASP A 158 22.46 -7.59 -7.06
C ASP A 158 21.68 -8.71 -6.35
N PHE A 159 20.37 -8.73 -6.51
CA PHE A 159 19.52 -9.72 -5.86
C PHE A 159 19.06 -10.83 -6.82
N GLY A 160 19.73 -10.95 -7.97
CA GLY A 160 19.37 -11.94 -9.00
C GLY A 160 17.99 -11.71 -9.58
N ASP A 161 17.56 -10.43 -9.69
CA ASP A 161 16.25 -10.07 -10.28
C ASP A 161 16.35 -8.81 -11.15
N LEU A 162 15.22 -8.34 -11.66
CA LEU A 162 15.16 -7.14 -12.50
C LEU A 162 15.20 -5.81 -11.72
N GLY A 163 15.34 -5.81 -10.39
CA GLY A 163 15.25 -4.62 -9.56
C GLY A 163 16.21 -3.52 -9.95
N LYS A 164 17.47 -3.89 -10.16
CA LYS A 164 18.52 -2.93 -10.53
C LYS A 164 18.33 -2.32 -11.93
N PRO A 165 18.16 -3.10 -13.01
CA PRO A 165 17.89 -2.53 -14.33
C PRO A 165 16.54 -1.80 -14.39
N LEU A 166 15.50 -2.27 -13.70
CA LEU A 166 14.18 -1.65 -13.67
C LEU A 166 14.22 -0.29 -12.95
N GLY A 167 14.88 -0.19 -11.80
CA GLY A 167 15.04 1.08 -11.09
C GLY A 167 15.71 2.14 -11.95
N ARG A 168 16.78 1.78 -12.68
CA ARG A 168 17.47 2.67 -13.62
C ARG A 168 16.57 3.09 -14.78
N ALA A 169 15.84 2.15 -15.38
CA ALA A 169 14.93 2.43 -16.49
C ALA A 169 13.80 3.36 -16.07
N LEU A 170 13.19 3.16 -14.90
CA LEU A 170 12.14 4.03 -14.37
C LEU A 170 12.63 5.46 -14.14
N VAL A 171 13.81 5.63 -13.55
CA VAL A 171 14.43 6.95 -13.36
C VAL A 171 14.69 7.63 -14.71
N ALA A 172 15.22 6.89 -15.69
CA ALA A 172 15.49 7.42 -17.03
C ALA A 172 14.19 7.89 -17.69
N ARG A 173 13.11 7.10 -17.64
CA ARG A 173 11.80 7.46 -18.21
C ARG A 173 11.13 8.63 -17.51
N ALA A 174 11.27 8.74 -16.17
CA ALA A 174 10.79 9.91 -15.43
C ALA A 174 11.51 11.19 -15.87
N ARG A 175 12.85 11.14 -15.97
CA ARG A 175 13.66 12.28 -16.43
C ARG A 175 13.35 12.69 -17.86
N GLN A 176 13.17 11.74 -18.78
CA GLN A 176 12.79 12.01 -20.18
C GLN A 176 11.43 12.74 -20.29
N ARG A 177 10.53 12.55 -19.31
CA ARG A 177 9.24 13.25 -19.20
C ARG A 177 9.33 14.59 -18.47
N GLY A 178 10.51 15.01 -18.07
CA GLY A 178 10.73 16.27 -17.33
C GLY A 178 10.25 16.22 -15.88
N LEU A 179 10.00 15.03 -15.32
CA LEU A 179 9.59 14.90 -13.93
C LEU A 179 10.77 15.17 -13.00
N ALA A 180 10.56 16.03 -12.01
CA ALA A 180 11.49 16.15 -10.90
C ALA A 180 11.42 14.86 -10.06
N ILE A 181 12.58 14.27 -9.76
CA ILE A 181 12.64 13.08 -8.91
C ILE A 181 13.00 13.52 -7.50
N GLU A 182 12.15 13.21 -6.55
CA GLU A 182 12.39 13.49 -5.13
C GLU A 182 12.56 12.20 -4.35
N VAL A 183 13.44 12.26 -3.35
CA VAL A 183 13.81 11.10 -2.55
C VAL A 183 12.89 11.02 -1.32
N PRO A 184 12.15 9.92 -1.12
CA PRO A 184 11.31 9.76 0.04
C PRO A 184 12.13 9.51 1.30
N ALA A 185 11.56 9.89 2.46
CA ALA A 185 12.16 9.58 3.75
C ALA A 185 12.15 8.06 4.05
N ALA A 186 11.18 7.31 3.52
CA ALA A 186 10.87 5.95 3.94
C ALA A 186 11.26 4.83 2.95
N GLY A 187 11.50 5.13 1.66
CA GLY A 187 11.95 4.15 0.64
C GLY A 187 11.17 2.83 0.63
N ILE A 188 11.87 1.72 0.81
CA ILE A 188 11.31 0.35 0.79
C ILE A 188 10.22 0.10 1.86
N ARG A 189 10.22 0.87 2.95
CA ARG A 189 9.24 0.72 4.05
C ARG A 189 8.01 1.59 3.88
N ALA A 190 7.83 2.27 2.74
CA ALA A 190 6.75 3.22 2.52
C ALA A 190 5.37 2.63 2.84
N THR A 191 5.06 1.44 2.31
CA THR A 191 3.76 0.78 2.55
C THR A 191 3.54 0.45 4.03
N VAL A 192 4.57 -0.06 4.72
CA VAL A 192 4.49 -0.40 6.16
C VAL A 192 4.33 0.86 7.01
N ILE A 193 5.09 1.92 6.70
CA ILE A 193 5.00 3.21 7.39
C ILE A 193 3.63 3.84 7.08
N GLY A 194 3.18 3.80 5.82
CA GLY A 194 1.84 4.25 5.44
C GLY A 194 0.75 3.53 6.22
N ALA A 195 0.85 2.21 6.36
CA ALA A 195 -0.10 1.42 7.15
C ALA A 195 -0.13 1.83 8.63
N SER A 196 1.01 2.21 9.21
CA SER A 196 1.08 2.69 10.59
C SER A 196 0.56 4.12 10.78
N GLN A 197 0.56 4.93 9.73
CA GLN A 197 0.13 6.34 9.73
C GLN A 197 -1.28 6.53 9.14
N TYR A 198 -1.75 5.56 8.36
CA TYR A 198 -3.02 5.64 7.67
C TYR A 198 -4.17 5.46 8.65
N THR A 199 -4.84 6.55 8.93
CA THR A 199 -6.15 6.54 9.58
C THR A 199 -7.18 6.18 8.52
N VAL A 200 -7.79 5.01 8.63
CA VAL A 200 -8.86 4.60 7.72
C VAL A 200 -10.01 5.59 7.85
N GLN A 201 -10.12 6.51 6.90
CA GLN A 201 -11.36 7.24 6.70
C GLN A 201 -12.36 6.27 6.07
N VAL A 202 -13.25 5.72 6.87
CA VAL A 202 -14.38 4.95 6.36
C VAL A 202 -15.32 5.93 5.66
N SER A 203 -15.28 5.95 4.32
CA SER A 203 -16.17 6.77 3.52
C SER A 203 -17.62 6.29 3.69
N GLY A 204 -18.54 7.22 3.92
CA GLY A 204 -19.98 6.97 3.99
C GLY A 204 -20.56 6.81 5.40
N SER A 205 -19.77 6.92 6.45
CA SER A 205 -20.26 6.93 7.83
C SER A 205 -20.01 8.29 8.48
N THR A 206 -20.96 8.75 9.26
CA THR A 206 -20.75 9.91 10.12
C THR A 206 -19.71 9.53 11.17
N ILE A 207 -18.50 10.12 11.09
CA ILE A 207 -17.45 9.90 12.09
C ILE A 207 -17.62 10.96 13.16
N PHE A 208 -17.79 10.51 14.40
CA PHE A 208 -17.75 11.37 15.57
C PHE A 208 -16.43 11.17 16.30
N VAL A 209 -15.67 12.23 16.50
CA VAL A 209 -14.40 12.22 17.22
C VAL A 209 -14.46 13.26 18.32
N GLU A 210 -14.35 12.80 19.57
CA GLU A 210 -14.32 13.67 20.73
C GLU A 210 -13.28 13.14 21.75
N PRO A 211 -12.44 14.03 22.32
CA PRO A 211 -12.35 15.46 22.01
C PRO A 211 -11.71 15.74 20.65
N ALA A 212 -12.09 16.86 20.04
CA ALA A 212 -11.46 17.35 18.82
C ALA A 212 -9.94 17.53 19.05
N GLY A 213 -9.13 16.94 18.19
CA GLY A 213 -7.67 16.95 18.35
C GLY A 213 -7.07 15.63 18.89
N THR A 214 -7.90 14.64 19.19
CA THR A 214 -7.42 13.28 19.53
C THR A 214 -6.66 12.61 18.38
N LEU A 215 -6.95 12.99 17.14
CA LEU A 215 -6.29 12.43 15.95
C LEU A 215 -5.09 13.29 15.49
N PRO A 216 -4.04 12.68 14.93
CA PRO A 216 -3.92 11.24 14.64
C PRO A 216 -3.43 10.42 15.85
N LEU A 217 -4.01 9.23 16.04
CA LEU A 217 -3.54 8.25 17.02
C LEU A 217 -2.62 7.25 16.31
N ASN A 218 -1.38 7.13 16.77
CA ASN A 218 -0.38 6.22 16.20
C ASN A 218 0.01 5.14 17.20
N ASN A 219 0.35 3.95 16.70
CA ASN A 219 0.86 2.83 17.49
C ASN A 219 -0.05 2.42 18.67
N LEU A 220 -1.36 2.40 18.43
CA LEU A 220 -2.31 1.92 19.43
C LEU A 220 -2.18 0.40 19.61
N PRO A 221 -2.10 -0.10 20.86
CA PRO A 221 -2.33 -1.52 21.11
C PRO A 221 -3.76 -1.87 20.71
N VAL A 222 -3.92 -3.02 20.06
CA VAL A 222 -5.23 -3.54 19.63
C VAL A 222 -5.58 -4.73 20.48
N VAL A 223 -6.76 -4.71 21.08
CA VAL A 223 -7.33 -5.87 21.80
C VAL A 223 -8.61 -6.34 21.11
N ALA A 224 -8.82 -7.65 21.10
CA ALA A 224 -9.99 -8.30 20.52
C ALA A 224 -10.79 -8.99 21.62
N PRO A 225 -11.82 -8.34 22.20
CA PRO A 225 -12.72 -9.00 23.14
C PRO A 225 -13.53 -10.10 22.47
N SER A 226 -13.78 -11.18 23.18
CA SER A 226 -14.59 -12.30 22.69
C SER A 226 -16.08 -11.96 22.90
N LEU A 227 -16.72 -11.45 21.86
CA LEU A 227 -18.12 -11.03 21.85
C LEU A 227 -18.86 -11.68 20.69
N ASP A 228 -20.06 -12.18 20.98
CA ASP A 228 -21.02 -12.58 19.98
C ASP A 228 -21.90 -11.36 19.64
N LEU A 229 -21.66 -10.79 18.44
CA LEU A 229 -22.37 -9.64 17.92
C LEU A 229 -23.19 -9.98 16.66
N ASP A 230 -23.53 -11.28 16.47
CA ASP A 230 -24.24 -11.76 15.30
C ASP A 230 -25.71 -11.29 15.32
N GLU A 231 -26.60 -12.00 15.99
CA GLU A 231 -28.01 -11.62 16.09
C GLU A 231 -28.48 -11.67 17.56
N GLY A 232 -29.49 -10.84 17.86
CA GLY A 232 -30.07 -10.80 19.20
C GLY A 232 -29.71 -9.57 20.02
N PRO A 233 -30.23 -9.47 21.25
CA PRO A 233 -29.95 -8.34 22.13
C PRO A 233 -28.51 -8.39 22.65
N ILE A 234 -27.89 -7.22 22.75
CA ILE A 234 -26.58 -7.06 23.35
C ILE A 234 -26.79 -6.61 24.80
N GLU A 235 -26.11 -7.33 25.73
CA GLU A 235 -26.13 -6.99 27.15
C GLU A 235 -24.87 -6.18 27.50
N ASP A 236 -25.03 -4.98 28.01
CA ASP A 236 -23.94 -4.05 28.32
C ASP A 236 -22.95 -4.60 29.37
N GLN A 237 -23.43 -5.43 30.31
CA GLN A 237 -22.57 -6.10 31.31
C GLN A 237 -21.68 -7.18 30.68
N VAL A 238 -22.17 -7.91 29.68
CA VAL A 238 -21.41 -8.92 28.96
C VAL A 238 -20.31 -8.23 28.15
N VAL A 239 -20.64 -7.14 27.47
CA VAL A 239 -19.67 -6.33 26.74
C VAL A 239 -18.59 -5.79 27.69
N ALA A 240 -18.98 -5.20 28.81
CA ALA A 240 -18.04 -4.63 29.78
C ALA A 240 -17.04 -5.68 30.31
N ARG A 241 -17.52 -6.86 30.69
CA ARG A 241 -16.65 -7.94 31.17
C ARG A 241 -15.71 -8.43 30.08
N SER A 242 -16.22 -8.69 28.88
CA SER A 242 -15.38 -9.19 27.78
C SER A 242 -14.27 -8.22 27.38
N ILE A 243 -14.55 -6.91 27.39
CA ILE A 243 -13.54 -5.88 27.16
C ILE A 243 -12.52 -5.84 28.32
N ALA A 244 -12.99 -5.84 29.58
CA ALA A 244 -12.09 -5.83 30.73
C ALA A 244 -11.17 -7.07 30.73
N ASP A 245 -11.72 -8.25 30.44
CA ASP A 245 -10.93 -9.49 30.33
C ASP A 245 -9.91 -9.44 29.20
N ALA A 246 -10.26 -8.82 28.08
CA ALA A 246 -9.33 -8.66 26.95
C ALA A 246 -8.19 -7.70 27.28
N LEU A 247 -8.49 -6.58 27.98
CA LEU A 247 -7.50 -5.64 28.48
C LEU A 247 -6.57 -6.28 29.53
N ALA A 248 -7.12 -7.05 30.44
CA ALA A 248 -6.35 -7.76 31.46
C ALA A 248 -5.39 -8.80 30.85
N ARG A 249 -5.87 -9.59 29.86
CA ARG A 249 -5.01 -10.56 29.14
C ARG A 249 -3.88 -9.89 28.37
N ALA A 250 -4.07 -8.67 27.92
CA ALA A 250 -3.07 -7.88 27.19
C ALA A 250 -2.18 -7.05 28.14
N GLU A 251 -2.34 -7.15 29.46
CA GLU A 251 -1.65 -6.34 30.48
C GLU A 251 -1.87 -4.83 30.26
N LEU A 252 -3.07 -4.44 29.81
CA LEU A 252 -3.45 -3.08 29.51
C LEU A 252 -4.58 -2.56 30.42
N ALA A 253 -4.95 -3.29 31.46
CA ALA A 253 -6.05 -2.91 32.36
C ALA A 253 -5.83 -1.56 33.04
N ASP A 254 -4.59 -1.23 33.42
CA ASP A 254 -4.20 -0.01 34.09
C ASP A 254 -3.51 1.01 33.15
N ALA A 255 -3.60 0.80 31.83
CA ALA A 255 -2.93 1.65 30.89
C ALA A 255 -3.66 3.00 30.73
N GLU A 256 -3.01 4.10 31.08
CA GLU A 256 -3.51 5.46 30.80
C GLU A 256 -3.48 5.83 29.29
N ARG A 257 -2.99 4.93 28.45
CA ARG A 257 -2.85 5.17 27.00
C ARG A 257 -4.08 4.67 26.24
N PRO A 258 -4.43 5.31 25.12
CA PRO A 258 -5.51 4.86 24.23
C PRO A 258 -5.27 3.44 23.71
N VAL A 259 -6.34 2.65 23.62
CA VAL A 259 -6.36 1.28 23.09
C VAL A 259 -7.42 1.17 22.01
N ALA A 260 -7.12 0.47 20.92
CA ALA A 260 -8.10 0.17 19.88
C ALA A 260 -8.79 -1.17 20.15
N LEU A 261 -10.11 -1.21 20.02
CA LEU A 261 -10.89 -2.45 20.08
C LEU A 261 -11.12 -2.98 18.67
N SER A 262 -10.75 -4.24 18.44
CA SER A 262 -11.05 -4.97 17.21
C SER A 262 -12.26 -5.87 17.42
N LEU A 263 -13.33 -5.68 16.63
CA LEU A 263 -14.61 -6.38 16.78
C LEU A 263 -15.06 -6.94 15.44
N ARG A 264 -15.69 -8.11 15.48
CA ARG A 264 -16.46 -8.61 14.34
C ARG A 264 -17.95 -8.38 14.62
N TRP A 265 -18.58 -7.55 13.81
CA TRP A 265 -19.99 -7.24 13.88
C TRP A 265 -20.69 -7.79 12.64
N SER A 266 -21.45 -8.85 12.78
CA SER A 266 -22.16 -9.53 11.69
C SER A 266 -23.68 -9.31 11.71
N GLY A 267 -24.25 -8.99 12.86
CA GLY A 267 -25.67 -8.69 12.99
C GLY A 267 -26.05 -7.26 12.57
N MET A 268 -27.36 -6.99 12.52
CA MET A 268 -27.87 -5.65 12.19
C MET A 268 -27.38 -4.61 13.23
N ALA A 269 -26.77 -3.53 12.77
CA ALA A 269 -26.30 -2.42 13.60
C ALA A 269 -27.45 -1.47 13.93
N SER A 270 -28.49 -1.96 14.65
CA SER A 270 -29.59 -1.10 15.11
C SER A 270 -29.14 -0.17 16.24
N TYR A 271 -29.80 1.00 16.34
CA TYR A 271 -29.52 1.98 17.41
C TYR A 271 -29.47 1.35 18.80
N ARG A 272 -30.46 0.50 19.12
CA ARG A 272 -30.54 -0.18 20.41
C ARG A 272 -29.33 -1.06 20.71
N ARG A 273 -28.84 -1.80 19.70
CA ARG A 273 -27.68 -2.68 19.85
C ARG A 273 -26.38 -1.87 19.98
N LEU A 274 -26.23 -0.82 19.19
CA LEU A 274 -25.08 0.07 19.26
C LEU A 274 -25.03 0.81 20.61
N ASP A 275 -26.18 1.29 21.10
CA ASP A 275 -26.26 1.95 22.41
C ASP A 275 -25.90 1.02 23.55
N ALA A 276 -26.40 -0.22 23.55
CA ALA A 276 -26.05 -1.25 24.54
C ALA A 276 -24.55 -1.60 24.51
N PHE A 277 -23.96 -1.71 23.32
CA PHE A 277 -22.53 -1.93 23.15
C PHE A 277 -21.72 -0.75 23.72
N CYS A 278 -22.04 0.47 23.34
CA CYS A 278 -21.36 1.67 23.85
C CYS A 278 -21.54 1.87 25.37
N ALA A 279 -22.68 1.45 25.92
CA ALA A 279 -22.89 1.47 27.36
C ALA A 279 -21.97 0.48 28.08
N GLY A 280 -21.79 -0.70 27.51
CA GLY A 280 -20.85 -1.71 28.02
C GLY A 280 -19.39 -1.27 27.93
N ASP A 281 -18.99 -0.68 26.81
CA ASP A 281 -17.65 -0.13 26.63
C ASP A 281 -17.33 0.94 27.72
N ARG A 282 -18.22 1.90 27.92
CA ARG A 282 -18.07 2.91 29.01
C ARG A 282 -18.02 2.30 30.41
N LYS A 283 -18.68 1.17 30.65
CA LYS A 283 -18.63 0.48 31.95
C LYS A 283 -17.32 -0.26 32.14
N SER A 284 -16.71 -0.81 31.09
CA SER A 284 -15.42 -1.49 31.18
C SER A 284 -14.31 -0.59 31.71
N THR A 285 -14.27 0.67 31.28
CA THR A 285 -13.30 1.66 31.76
C THR A 285 -13.51 2.04 33.24
N ARG A 286 -14.73 1.98 33.77
CA ARG A 286 -15.03 2.23 35.18
C ARG A 286 -14.70 1.02 36.06
N LEU A 287 -14.80 -0.20 35.57
CA LEU A 287 -14.42 -1.41 36.32
C LEU A 287 -12.92 -1.46 36.60
N ASN A 288 -12.10 -0.90 35.71
CA ASN A 288 -10.65 -0.83 35.87
C ASN A 288 -10.17 0.34 36.76
N SER A 289 -11.02 1.34 37.07
CA SER A 289 -10.68 2.49 37.92
C SER A 289 -11.01 2.26 39.40
N SER A 290 -11.43 1.05 39.79
CA SER A 290 -11.93 0.75 41.16
C SER A 290 -11.00 -0.16 41.97
N HIS A 291 -9.70 -0.22 41.62
CA HIS A 291 -8.69 -0.95 42.41
C HIS A 291 -7.58 -0.07 42.86
#